data_70162c14120d2e6dd314430e9d11f920
#
_entry.id   70162c14120d2e6dd314430e9d11f920
#
_cell.length_a   1.000
_cell.length_b   1.000
_cell.length_c   1.000
_cell.angle_alpha   90.00
_cell.angle_beta   90.00
_cell.angle_gamma   90.00
#
_symmetry.space_group_name_H-M   'P 1'
#
loop_
_entity.id
_entity.type
_entity.pdbx_description
1 polymer ?
#
loop_
_entity_poly.entity_id
_entity_poly.type
_entity_poly.pdbx_seq_one_letter_code
_entity_poly.pdbx_strand_id
1 'polypeptide(L)'
;MRRVPPFVLLAAILIGLPAFAQRVAEKPPALVPAYLPREVAFLTFFQNENISPGFRVAWHIPVVQQRIDSLNLIVEGGGAWAVSKRSQTNENFDPPLTHLHQWQILAGIAYEGDWAQGWHVGGRITAGVSIFGGNYVVNNEPVHEDNSTAGTVEGRLEGGYRIGRVVVGITFGVTQPWSKDPRLYSPNDIGGFSGGIFFNWR
;
A
#
# COMPACT_ATOMS: atom_id res chain seq x y z
N MET A 1 -29.10 -8.31 0.69
CA MET A 1 -28.29 -7.34 -0.09
C MET A 1 -26.91 -7.92 -0.31
N ARG A 2 -26.52 -8.26 -1.56
CA ARG A 2 -25.15 -8.72 -1.86
C ARG A 2 -24.22 -7.52 -1.76
N ARG A 3 -23.29 -7.53 -0.79
CA ARG A 3 -22.24 -6.51 -0.69
C ARG A 3 -21.32 -6.66 -1.88
N VAL A 4 -21.23 -5.64 -2.73
CA VAL A 4 -20.25 -5.57 -3.82
C VAL A 4 -18.87 -5.52 -3.14
N PRO A 5 -17.95 -6.45 -3.45
CA PRO A 5 -16.63 -6.42 -2.83
C PRO A 5 -15.93 -5.10 -3.19
N PRO A 6 -15.23 -4.46 -2.25
CA PRO A 6 -14.60 -3.14 -2.45
C PRO A 6 -13.61 -3.10 -3.62
N PHE A 7 -13.04 -4.24 -3.99
CA PHE A 7 -12.15 -4.37 -5.13
C PHE A 7 -12.83 -4.15 -6.49
N VAL A 8 -14.13 -4.48 -6.62
CA VAL A 8 -14.88 -4.24 -7.87
C VAL A 8 -15.10 -2.75 -8.08
N LEU A 9 -15.31 -2.01 -7.00
CA LEU A 9 -15.45 -0.55 -7.05
C LEU A 9 -14.13 0.13 -7.41
N LEU A 10 -13.01 -0.34 -6.85
CA LEU A 10 -11.67 0.18 -7.14
C LEU A 10 -11.27 -0.08 -8.60
N ALA A 11 -11.55 -1.27 -9.13
CA ALA A 11 -11.32 -1.61 -10.53
C ALA A 11 -12.16 -0.76 -11.48
N ALA A 12 -13.42 -0.48 -11.14
CA ALA A 12 -14.31 0.36 -11.95
C ALA A 12 -13.83 1.83 -11.99
N ILE A 13 -13.29 2.35 -10.89
CA ILE A 13 -12.68 3.69 -10.83
C ILE A 13 -11.43 3.75 -11.70
N LEU A 14 -10.56 2.74 -11.63
CA LEU A 14 -9.32 2.67 -12.42
C LEU A 14 -9.58 2.59 -13.93
N ILE A 15 -10.65 1.92 -14.35
CA ILE A 15 -11.04 1.79 -15.78
C ILE A 15 -11.72 3.06 -16.30
N GLY A 16 -12.42 3.81 -15.44
CA GLY A 16 -13.15 5.03 -15.80
C GLY A 16 -12.31 6.30 -15.97
N LEU A 17 -11.10 6.34 -15.39
CA LEU A 17 -10.25 7.52 -15.38
C LEU A 17 -9.69 7.99 -16.75
N PRO A 18 -9.41 7.12 -17.74
CA PRO A 18 -8.86 7.55 -19.03
C PRO A 18 -9.77 8.45 -19.87
N ALA A 19 -11.08 8.44 -19.63
CA ALA A 19 -12.04 9.14 -20.47
C ALA A 19 -12.08 10.67 -20.26
N PHE A 20 -11.50 11.19 -19.20
CA PHE A 20 -11.61 12.60 -18.81
C PHE A 20 -10.36 13.47 -19.04
N ALA A 21 -9.24 12.88 -19.49
CA ALA A 21 -8.00 13.63 -19.64
C ALA A 21 -7.97 14.43 -20.96
N GLN A 22 -8.15 15.74 -20.88
CA GLN A 22 -7.83 16.65 -21.99
C GLN A 22 -6.31 16.65 -22.21
N ARG A 23 -5.90 16.28 -23.42
CA ARG A 23 -4.50 16.08 -23.83
C ARG A 23 -3.76 17.41 -23.99
N VAL A 24 -2.84 17.69 -23.10
CA VAL A 24 -1.84 18.72 -23.28
C VAL A 24 -0.54 18.11 -23.82
N ALA A 25 0.03 18.80 -24.80
CA ALA A 25 1.16 18.28 -25.56
C ALA A 25 2.51 18.57 -24.87
N GLU A 26 2.86 17.83 -23.81
CA GLU A 26 4.18 17.91 -23.20
C GLU A 26 5.12 16.78 -23.67
N LYS A 27 6.43 17.10 -23.70
CA LYS A 27 7.47 16.12 -24.00
C LYS A 27 7.47 15.05 -22.92
N PRO A 28 7.51 13.76 -23.28
CA PRO A 28 7.58 12.71 -22.27
C PRO A 28 8.81 12.94 -21.38
N PRO A 29 8.66 12.79 -20.05
CA PRO A 29 9.77 12.96 -19.12
C PRO A 29 10.88 11.95 -19.42
N ALA A 30 12.13 12.34 -19.15
CA ALA A 30 13.26 11.43 -19.25
C ALA A 30 13.02 10.25 -18.30
N LEU A 31 13.15 9.02 -18.81
CA LEU A 31 12.96 7.80 -18.02
C LEU A 31 13.99 7.74 -16.90
N VAL A 32 13.53 7.54 -15.68
CA VAL A 32 14.40 7.16 -14.57
C VAL A 32 14.93 5.75 -14.86
N PRO A 33 16.24 5.50 -14.69
CA PRO A 33 16.79 4.17 -14.88
C PRO A 33 15.98 3.12 -14.08
N ALA A 34 15.67 1.99 -14.71
CA ALA A 34 14.78 0.96 -14.12
C ALA A 34 15.33 0.34 -12.82
N TYR A 35 16.64 0.44 -12.58
CA TYR A 35 17.25 -0.06 -11.33
C TYR A 35 17.08 0.90 -10.15
N LEU A 36 16.65 2.15 -10.37
CA LEU A 36 16.39 3.09 -9.29
C LEU A 36 14.91 3.05 -8.90
N PRO A 37 14.60 3.10 -7.61
CA PRO A 37 13.22 3.25 -7.17
C PRO A 37 12.68 4.58 -7.66
N ARG A 38 11.43 4.59 -8.12
CA ARG A 38 10.76 5.80 -8.62
C ARG A 38 9.88 6.45 -7.58
N GLU A 39 9.59 5.75 -6.50
CA GLU A 39 8.70 6.25 -5.47
C GLU A 39 9.17 5.86 -4.08
N VAL A 40 8.98 6.79 -3.15
CA VAL A 40 9.03 6.55 -1.71
C VAL A 40 7.75 7.11 -1.10
N ALA A 41 7.09 6.31 -0.27
CA ALA A 41 5.92 6.72 0.49
C ALA A 41 6.14 6.50 1.99
N PHE A 42 5.71 7.45 2.78
CA PHE A 42 5.61 7.35 4.23
C PHE A 42 4.14 7.17 4.58
N LEU A 43 3.82 6.06 5.21
CA LEU A 43 2.47 5.58 5.42
C LEU A 43 2.17 5.42 6.90
N THR A 44 0.90 5.54 7.22
CA THR A 44 0.35 5.08 8.49
C THR A 44 -0.68 4.01 8.17
N PHE A 45 -0.50 2.83 8.73
CA PHE A 45 -1.44 1.72 8.62
C PHE A 45 -2.36 1.73 9.83
N PHE A 46 -3.65 1.60 9.57
CA PHE A 46 -4.71 1.49 10.57
C PHE A 46 -5.21 0.05 10.55
N GLN A 47 -4.68 -0.75 11.45
CA GLN A 47 -4.82 -2.20 11.49
C GLN A 47 -5.50 -2.59 12.80
N ASN A 48 -6.80 -2.97 12.73
CA ASN A 48 -7.60 -3.25 13.92
C ASN A 48 -7.49 -2.07 14.92
N GLU A 49 -6.95 -2.28 16.10
CA GLU A 49 -6.71 -1.24 17.10
C GLU A 49 -5.28 -0.67 17.06
N ASN A 50 -4.46 -1.09 16.08
CA ASN A 50 -3.07 -0.68 15.98
C ASN A 50 -2.89 0.46 14.97
N ILE A 51 -2.00 1.38 15.32
CA ILE A 51 -1.49 2.40 14.42
C ILE A 51 -0.03 2.09 14.15
N SER A 52 0.29 1.84 12.88
CA SER A 52 1.62 1.40 12.48
C SER A 52 2.21 2.37 11.44
N PRO A 53 3.08 3.29 11.86
CA PRO A 53 3.85 4.07 10.91
C PRO A 53 4.77 3.15 10.11
N GLY A 54 4.97 3.48 8.84
CA GLY A 54 5.79 2.68 7.96
C GLY A 54 6.21 3.43 6.70
N PHE A 55 6.86 2.72 5.81
CA PHE A 55 7.31 3.24 4.54
C PHE A 55 7.16 2.21 3.42
N ARG A 56 7.15 2.70 2.18
CA ARG A 56 7.21 1.93 0.95
C ARG A 56 8.24 2.52 0.02
N VAL A 57 8.90 1.66 -0.72
CA VAL A 57 9.77 2.01 -1.84
C VAL A 57 9.28 1.21 -3.05
N ALA A 58 9.08 1.88 -4.19
CA ALA A 58 8.53 1.24 -5.37
C ALA A 58 9.37 1.49 -6.62
N TRP A 59 9.51 0.43 -7.43
CA TRP A 59 10.09 0.42 -8.77
C TRP A 59 8.97 0.32 -9.79
N HIS A 60 8.96 1.23 -10.74
CA HIS A 60 7.97 1.30 -11.81
C HIS A 60 8.65 0.95 -13.13
N ILE A 61 8.21 -0.13 -13.76
CA ILE A 61 8.69 -0.58 -15.06
C ILE A 61 7.61 -0.27 -16.09
N PRO A 62 7.80 0.72 -16.97
CA PRO A 62 6.77 1.12 -17.91
C PRO A 62 6.51 0.00 -18.93
N VAL A 63 5.23 -0.38 -19.07
CA VAL A 63 4.74 -1.33 -20.09
C VAL A 63 4.13 -0.57 -21.26
N VAL A 64 3.29 0.42 -20.93
CA VAL A 64 2.70 1.32 -21.91
C VAL A 64 2.92 2.73 -21.40
N GLN A 65 3.51 3.56 -22.25
CA GLN A 65 3.71 4.98 -21.95
C GLN A 65 3.10 5.82 -23.06
N GLN A 66 2.13 6.60 -22.69
CA GLN A 66 1.55 7.62 -23.52
C GLN A 66 2.03 9.00 -23.03
N ARG A 67 1.56 10.04 -23.69
CA ARG A 67 2.02 11.40 -23.43
C ARG A 67 1.74 11.91 -22.00
N ILE A 68 0.61 11.52 -21.44
CA ILE A 68 0.13 11.93 -20.11
C ILE A 68 -0.11 10.74 -19.19
N ASP A 69 -0.19 9.54 -19.73
CA ASP A 69 -0.57 8.33 -19.00
C ASP A 69 0.50 7.27 -19.13
N SER A 70 0.66 6.47 -18.11
CA SER A 70 1.48 5.27 -18.14
C SER A 70 0.83 4.11 -17.41
N LEU A 71 0.98 2.92 -17.98
CA LEU A 71 0.72 1.66 -17.31
C LEU A 71 2.07 1.02 -17.00
N ASN A 72 2.30 0.75 -15.74
CA ASN A 72 3.57 0.23 -15.25
C ASN A 72 3.37 -1.14 -14.59
N LEU A 73 4.34 -2.03 -14.74
CA LEU A 73 4.56 -3.08 -13.75
C LEU A 73 5.21 -2.42 -12.53
N ILE A 74 4.78 -2.82 -11.35
CA ILE A 74 5.31 -2.29 -10.11
C ILE A 74 5.82 -3.40 -9.23
N VAL A 75 6.97 -3.17 -8.61
CA VAL A 75 7.48 -3.97 -7.50
C VAL A 75 7.71 -3.02 -6.35
N GLU A 76 7.18 -3.36 -5.20
CA GLU A 76 7.32 -2.52 -4.01
C GLU A 76 7.72 -3.34 -2.80
N GLY A 77 8.49 -2.70 -1.92
CA GLY A 77 8.88 -3.25 -0.64
C GLY A 77 8.76 -2.21 0.46
N GLY A 78 8.52 -2.64 1.67
CA GLY A 78 8.44 -1.72 2.79
C GLY A 78 8.16 -2.41 4.10
N GLY A 79 8.12 -1.61 5.16
CA GLY A 79 7.86 -2.08 6.51
C GLY A 79 7.02 -1.12 7.31
N ALA A 80 6.42 -1.66 8.36
CA ALA A 80 5.64 -0.91 9.34
C ALA A 80 5.85 -1.48 10.74
N TRP A 81 5.71 -0.63 11.74
CA TRP A 81 5.86 -0.98 13.16
C TRP A 81 4.69 -0.40 13.96
N ALA A 82 4.00 -1.23 14.73
CA ALA A 82 2.93 -0.74 15.58
C ALA A 82 3.51 0.09 16.73
N VAL A 83 2.94 1.28 16.93
CA VAL A 83 3.28 2.18 18.04
C VAL A 83 2.22 2.20 19.12
N SER A 84 0.99 1.77 18.82
CA SER A 84 -0.08 1.62 19.78
C SER A 84 -0.15 0.17 20.26
N LYS A 85 -0.49 0.00 21.53
CA LYS A 85 -0.74 -1.32 22.11
C LYS A 85 -2.23 -1.60 22.01
N ARG A 86 -2.59 -2.79 21.51
CA ARG A 86 -3.96 -3.26 21.60
C ARG A 86 -4.31 -3.49 23.07
N SER A 87 -5.38 -2.85 23.52
CA SER A 87 -5.94 -3.09 24.84
C SER A 87 -6.74 -4.40 24.84
N GLN A 88 -6.65 -5.16 25.94
CA GLN A 88 -7.43 -6.39 26.11
C GLN A 88 -8.92 -6.08 26.12
N THR A 89 -9.64 -6.52 25.10
CA THR A 89 -11.11 -6.54 25.12
C THR A 89 -11.70 -7.94 25.33
N ASN A 90 -10.92 -9.00 25.07
CA ASN A 90 -11.38 -10.38 25.25
C ASN A 90 -10.18 -11.35 25.38
N GLU A 91 -9.89 -11.76 26.61
CA GLU A 91 -8.70 -12.58 26.95
C GLU A 91 -8.61 -13.92 26.22
N ASN A 92 -9.74 -14.44 25.70
CA ASN A 92 -9.79 -15.78 25.12
C ASN A 92 -9.60 -15.78 23.58
N PHE A 93 -9.76 -14.65 22.89
CA PHE A 93 -9.72 -14.59 21.43
C PHE A 93 -8.72 -13.59 20.85
N ASP A 94 -8.29 -12.59 21.61
CA ASP A 94 -7.42 -11.52 21.16
C ASP A 94 -6.37 -11.19 22.23
N PRO A 95 -5.27 -11.93 22.30
CA PRO A 95 -4.22 -11.64 23.27
C PRO A 95 -3.62 -10.25 23.04
N PRO A 96 -3.24 -9.51 24.10
CA PRO A 96 -2.63 -8.20 23.97
C PRO A 96 -1.38 -8.26 23.13
N LEU A 97 -1.34 -7.44 22.09
CA LEU A 97 -0.20 -7.29 21.20
C LEU A 97 0.68 -6.15 21.72
N THR A 98 1.93 -6.43 22.09
CA THR A 98 2.84 -5.41 22.60
C THR A 98 3.75 -4.82 21.54
N HIS A 99 4.13 -5.61 20.56
CA HIS A 99 4.94 -5.19 19.43
C HIS A 99 4.45 -5.92 18.17
N LEU A 100 4.26 -5.19 17.09
CA LEU A 100 4.01 -5.74 15.78
C LEU A 100 4.98 -5.08 14.80
N HIS A 101 5.70 -5.88 14.06
CA HIS A 101 6.45 -5.42 12.90
C HIS A 101 6.00 -6.20 11.68
N GLN A 102 5.98 -5.52 10.55
CA GLN A 102 5.51 -6.08 9.30
C GLN A 102 6.43 -5.64 8.16
N TRP A 103 6.85 -6.58 7.34
CA TRP A 103 7.56 -6.33 6.09
C TRP A 103 6.74 -6.88 4.94
N GLN A 104 6.73 -6.18 3.83
CA GLN A 104 5.95 -6.59 2.66
C GLN A 104 6.80 -6.47 1.41
N ILE A 105 6.63 -7.46 0.52
CA ILE A 105 7.15 -7.45 -0.84
C ILE A 105 5.98 -7.76 -1.75
N LEU A 106 5.60 -6.78 -2.57
CA LEU A 106 4.41 -6.84 -3.42
C LEU A 106 4.81 -6.54 -4.87
N ALA A 107 4.10 -7.14 -5.81
CA ALA A 107 4.22 -6.84 -7.23
C ALA A 107 2.85 -6.73 -7.88
N GLY A 108 2.72 -5.95 -8.94
CA GLY A 108 1.44 -5.75 -9.60
C GLY A 108 1.49 -4.74 -10.73
N ILE A 109 0.39 -4.06 -10.93
CA ILE A 109 0.20 -3.04 -11.97
C ILE A 109 -0.15 -1.70 -11.35
N ALA A 110 0.36 -0.64 -11.94
CA ALA A 110 0.05 0.74 -11.57
C ALA A 110 -0.32 1.55 -12.82
N TYR A 111 -1.37 2.32 -12.71
CA TYR A 111 -1.73 3.36 -13.66
C TYR A 111 -1.35 4.72 -13.08
N GLU A 112 -0.73 5.57 -13.87
CA GLU A 112 -0.37 6.93 -13.53
C GLU A 112 -0.82 7.87 -14.64
N GLY A 113 -1.49 8.95 -14.28
CA GLY A 113 -1.91 10.00 -15.18
C GLY A 113 -1.44 11.37 -14.69
N ASP A 114 -0.88 12.16 -15.62
CA ASP A 114 -0.50 13.55 -15.37
C ASP A 114 -1.44 14.48 -16.13
N TRP A 115 -2.23 15.22 -15.38
CA TRP A 115 -3.17 16.17 -15.96
C TRP A 115 -2.51 17.52 -16.24
N ALA A 116 -3.21 18.32 -17.00
CA ALA A 116 -2.82 19.71 -17.23
C ALA A 116 -2.60 20.43 -15.89
N GLN A 117 -1.68 21.38 -15.88
CA GLN A 117 -1.32 22.19 -14.71
C GLN A 117 -0.54 21.45 -13.60
N GLY A 118 -0.03 20.24 -13.87
CA GLY A 118 0.82 19.52 -12.92
C GLY A 118 0.11 18.58 -11.96
N TRP A 119 -1.21 18.42 -12.06
CA TRP A 119 -1.95 17.44 -11.27
C TRP A 119 -1.59 16.01 -11.67
N HIS A 120 -1.42 15.17 -10.67
CA HIS A 120 -1.14 13.75 -10.79
C HIS A 120 -2.24 12.93 -10.13
N VAL A 121 -2.65 11.87 -10.79
CA VAL A 121 -3.55 10.85 -10.23
C VAL A 121 -3.00 9.48 -10.58
N GLY A 122 -2.97 8.60 -9.61
CA GLY A 122 -2.51 7.24 -9.79
C GLY A 122 -3.37 6.23 -9.05
N GLY A 123 -3.22 4.99 -9.45
CA GLY A 123 -3.81 3.86 -8.74
C GLY A 123 -3.07 2.58 -9.05
N ARG A 124 -3.01 1.68 -8.07
CA ARG A 124 -2.31 0.41 -8.22
C ARG A 124 -3.05 -0.73 -7.55
N ILE A 125 -2.81 -1.92 -8.06
CA ILE A 125 -3.20 -3.17 -7.42
C ILE A 125 -1.96 -4.05 -7.39
N THR A 126 -1.58 -4.47 -6.20
CA THR A 126 -0.40 -5.30 -5.96
C THR A 126 -0.74 -6.52 -5.12
N ALA A 127 0.00 -7.59 -5.30
CA ALA A 127 -0.11 -8.81 -4.52
C ALA A 127 1.28 -9.35 -4.20
N GLY A 128 1.40 -10.07 -3.10
CA GLY A 128 2.67 -10.64 -2.68
C GLY A 128 2.61 -11.25 -1.30
N VAL A 129 3.67 -11.03 -0.53
CA VAL A 129 3.86 -11.63 0.79
C VAL A 129 4.09 -10.56 1.83
N SER A 130 3.41 -10.71 2.97
CA SER A 130 3.70 -10.02 4.21
C SER A 130 4.42 -10.98 5.15
N ILE A 131 5.51 -10.52 5.73
CA ILE A 131 6.27 -11.17 6.80
C ILE A 131 6.06 -10.33 8.04
N PHE A 132 5.59 -10.94 9.10
CA PHE A 132 5.23 -10.22 10.32
C PHE A 132 5.60 -11.01 11.55
N GLY A 133 5.83 -10.30 12.64
CA GLY A 133 6.14 -10.87 13.95
C GLY A 133 5.79 -9.89 15.05
N GLY A 134 5.69 -10.40 16.27
CA GLY A 134 5.33 -9.57 17.40
C GLY A 134 5.43 -10.29 18.73
N ASN A 135 5.18 -9.54 19.80
CA ASN A 135 5.13 -10.05 21.15
C ASN A 135 3.68 -10.01 21.65
N TYR A 136 3.22 -11.14 22.17
CA TYR A 136 1.90 -11.31 22.77
C TYR A 136 2.04 -11.57 24.26
N VAL A 137 0.96 -11.35 24.98
CA VAL A 137 0.84 -11.78 26.36
C VAL A 137 -0.28 -12.80 26.45
N VAL A 138 0.06 -14.06 26.71
CA VAL A 138 -0.89 -15.16 26.89
C VAL A 138 -0.77 -15.66 28.33
N ASN A 139 -1.86 -15.69 29.10
CA ASN A 139 -1.87 -16.07 30.52
C ASN A 139 -0.84 -15.31 31.38
N ASN A 140 -0.68 -14.01 31.14
CA ASN A 140 0.33 -13.15 31.77
C ASN A 140 1.79 -13.50 31.46
N GLU A 141 2.06 -14.40 30.52
CA GLU A 141 3.41 -14.71 30.06
C GLU A 141 3.65 -14.09 28.70
N PRO A 142 4.80 -13.43 28.48
CA PRO A 142 5.14 -12.90 27.17
C PRO A 142 5.47 -14.06 26.22
N VAL A 143 4.77 -14.12 25.10
CA VAL A 143 5.04 -15.06 24.01
C VAL A 143 5.61 -14.26 22.84
N HIS A 144 6.79 -14.66 22.41
CA HIS A 144 7.42 -14.09 21.21
C HIS A 144 7.11 -14.99 20.03
N GLU A 145 6.53 -14.42 18.98
CA GLU A 145 6.34 -15.11 17.71
C GLU A 145 7.34 -14.61 16.68
N ASP A 146 8.19 -15.51 16.26
CA ASP A 146 9.08 -15.28 15.13
C ASP A 146 8.30 -15.25 13.81
N ASN A 147 8.84 -14.57 12.85
CA ASN A 147 8.28 -14.23 11.54
C ASN A 147 7.30 -15.24 10.94
N SER A 148 6.03 -14.88 10.95
CA SER A 148 4.96 -15.54 10.20
C SER A 148 4.78 -14.90 8.83
N THR A 149 4.17 -15.61 7.89
CA THR A 149 3.94 -15.13 6.54
C THR A 149 2.47 -15.22 6.14
N ALA A 150 2.01 -14.23 5.38
CA ALA A 150 0.69 -14.24 4.77
C ALA A 150 0.76 -13.78 3.32
N GLY A 151 -0.06 -14.36 2.46
CA GLY A 151 -0.35 -13.76 1.17
C GLY A 151 -1.09 -12.45 1.39
N THR A 152 -0.84 -11.46 0.54
CA THR A 152 -1.39 -10.11 0.71
C THR A 152 -1.76 -9.51 -0.63
N VAL A 153 -2.92 -8.86 -0.70
CA VAL A 153 -3.31 -7.98 -1.82
C VAL A 153 -3.51 -6.58 -1.28
N GLU A 154 -3.02 -5.61 -2.03
CA GLU A 154 -3.19 -4.20 -1.71
C GLU A 154 -3.74 -3.46 -2.92
N GLY A 155 -4.74 -2.59 -2.69
CA GLY A 155 -5.20 -1.58 -3.62
C GLY A 155 -4.87 -0.21 -3.08
N ARG A 156 -4.31 0.68 -3.92
CA ARG A 156 -3.92 2.03 -3.51
C ARG A 156 -4.32 3.06 -4.55
N LEU A 157 -4.75 4.23 -4.09
CA LEU A 157 -5.02 5.42 -4.90
C LEU A 157 -4.09 6.54 -4.48
N GLU A 158 -3.73 7.37 -5.43
CA GLU A 158 -2.78 8.47 -5.26
C GLU A 158 -3.29 9.74 -5.94
N GLY A 159 -3.06 10.86 -5.28
CA GLY A 159 -3.30 12.17 -5.83
C GLY A 159 -2.19 13.12 -5.43
N GLY A 160 -1.68 13.91 -6.37
CA GLY A 160 -0.54 14.76 -6.08
C GLY A 160 -0.37 15.92 -7.06
N TYR A 161 0.71 16.62 -6.86
CA TYR A 161 1.10 17.74 -7.70
C TYR A 161 2.58 17.66 -8.07
N ARG A 162 2.89 17.92 -9.35
CA ARG A 162 4.24 17.90 -9.87
C ARG A 162 4.97 19.21 -9.58
N ILE A 163 6.12 19.09 -8.94
CA ILE A 163 7.06 20.17 -8.66
C ILE A 163 8.39 19.81 -9.34
N GLY A 164 8.63 20.37 -10.52
CA GLY A 164 9.79 20.03 -11.32
C GLY A 164 9.77 18.57 -11.79
N ARG A 165 10.71 17.75 -11.30
CA ARG A 165 10.80 16.31 -11.60
C ARG A 165 10.19 15.41 -10.53
N VAL A 166 9.61 15.98 -9.50
CA VAL A 166 9.04 15.22 -8.38
C VAL A 166 7.55 15.48 -8.32
N VAL A 167 6.78 14.41 -8.18
CA VAL A 167 5.38 14.47 -7.77
C VAL A 167 5.33 14.27 -6.27
N VAL A 168 4.70 15.18 -5.56
CA VAL A 168 4.43 15.09 -4.12
C VAL A 168 2.93 14.98 -3.92
N GLY A 169 2.48 14.06 -3.11
CA GLY A 169 1.05 13.86 -2.94
C GLY A 169 0.67 13.02 -1.73
N ILE A 170 -0.61 12.72 -1.69
CA ILE A 170 -1.22 11.87 -0.69
C ILE A 170 -1.62 10.53 -1.33
N THR A 171 -1.57 9.48 -0.54
CA THR A 171 -1.94 8.14 -0.96
C THR A 171 -2.85 7.50 0.08
N PHE A 172 -3.80 6.69 -0.40
CA PHE A 172 -4.72 5.91 0.43
C PHE A 172 -4.78 4.49 -0.11
N GLY A 173 -4.72 3.52 0.78
CA GLY A 173 -4.72 2.12 0.41
C GLY A 173 -5.57 1.26 1.32
N VAL A 174 -5.88 0.07 0.80
CA VAL A 174 -6.53 -1.01 1.54
C VAL A 174 -5.70 -2.26 1.33
N THR A 175 -5.27 -2.87 2.40
CA THR A 175 -4.50 -4.11 2.41
C THR A 175 -5.36 -5.23 2.93
N GLN A 176 -5.44 -6.32 2.20
CA GLN A 176 -6.16 -7.53 2.58
C GLN A 176 -5.19 -8.71 2.61
N PRO A 177 -4.77 -9.16 3.79
CA PRO A 177 -4.00 -10.38 3.93
C PRO A 177 -4.92 -11.61 3.90
N TRP A 178 -4.36 -12.74 3.48
CA TRP A 178 -4.96 -14.05 3.70
C TRP A 178 -3.89 -14.99 4.25
N SER A 179 -4.16 -15.56 5.40
CA SER A 179 -3.34 -16.58 6.03
C SER A 179 -4.15 -17.83 6.23
N LYS A 180 -3.49 -18.98 6.09
CA LYS A 180 -4.10 -20.28 6.40
C LYS A 180 -3.92 -20.67 7.88
N ASP A 181 -3.08 -19.98 8.63
CA ASP A 181 -2.77 -20.31 10.01
C ASP A 181 -2.97 -19.11 10.95
N PRO A 182 -4.20 -18.91 11.47
CA PRO A 182 -4.53 -17.77 12.31
C PRO A 182 -4.26 -18.07 13.80
N ARG A 183 -3.10 -18.60 14.18
CA ARG A 183 -2.89 -19.01 15.58
C ARG A 183 -2.84 -17.84 16.55
N LEU A 184 -2.27 -16.72 16.18
CA LEU A 184 -2.10 -15.57 17.05
C LEU A 184 -2.46 -14.22 16.40
N TYR A 185 -2.59 -14.18 15.05
CA TYR A 185 -2.90 -12.96 14.31
C TYR A 185 -4.24 -13.05 13.61
N SER A 186 -5.10 -12.10 13.84
CA SER A 186 -6.23 -11.87 12.96
C SER A 186 -5.73 -11.29 11.63
N PRO A 187 -6.35 -11.62 10.49
CA PRO A 187 -6.11 -10.91 9.24
C PRO A 187 -6.20 -9.38 9.36
N ASN A 188 -6.98 -8.90 10.33
CA ASN A 188 -7.15 -7.47 10.61
C ASN A 188 -5.95 -6.85 11.34
N ASP A 189 -5.07 -7.65 11.96
CA ASP A 189 -3.87 -7.14 12.63
C ASP A 189 -2.76 -6.75 11.64
N ILE A 190 -2.78 -7.34 10.43
CA ILE A 190 -1.79 -7.11 9.38
C ILE A 190 -2.39 -6.52 8.10
N GLY A 191 -3.70 -6.39 8.03
CA GLY A 191 -4.46 -5.74 6.96
C GLY A 191 -5.17 -4.50 7.45
N GLY A 192 -5.87 -3.81 6.57
CA GLY A 192 -6.66 -2.64 6.90
C GLY A 192 -6.42 -1.48 5.96
N PHE A 193 -6.67 -0.28 6.46
CA PHE A 193 -6.47 0.95 5.70
C PHE A 193 -5.06 1.50 5.89
N SER A 194 -4.56 2.20 4.89
CA SER A 194 -3.34 2.99 4.99
C SER A 194 -3.54 4.36 4.37
N GLY A 195 -2.81 5.35 4.88
CA GLY A 195 -2.78 6.69 4.32
C GLY A 195 -1.45 7.35 4.57
N GLY A 196 -1.05 8.27 3.71
CA GLY A 196 0.23 8.93 3.89
C GLY A 196 0.60 9.88 2.76
N ILE A 197 1.88 10.22 2.71
CA ILE A 197 2.48 11.08 1.69
C ILE A 197 3.41 10.27 0.81
N PHE A 198 3.47 10.60 -0.47
CA PHE A 198 4.40 9.97 -1.38
C PHE A 198 5.21 11.01 -2.18
N PHE A 199 6.36 10.57 -2.62
CA PHE A 199 7.26 11.27 -3.51
C PHE A 199 7.57 10.33 -4.68
N ASN A 200 7.21 10.74 -5.89
CA ASN A 200 7.47 10.00 -7.11
C ASN A 200 8.31 10.89 -8.03
N TRP A 201 9.47 10.42 -8.45
CA TRP A 201 10.37 11.15 -9.35
C TRP A 201 10.41 10.54 -10.74
N ARG A 202 10.48 11.41 -11.74
CA ARG A 202 10.37 11.09 -13.16
C ARG A 202 11.55 11.61 -13.98
#